data_4acc320d2bd323fbe7e46c8a0429755c
#
_entry.id   4acc320d2bd323fbe7e46c8a0429755c
#
_cell.length_a   1.000
_cell.length_b   1.000
_cell.length_c   1.000
_cell.angle_alpha   90.00
_cell.angle_beta   90.00
_cell.angle_gamma   90.00
#
_symmetry.space_group_name_H-M   'P 1'
#
loop_
_entity.id
_entity.type
_entity.pdbx_description
1 polymer ?
#
loop_
_entity_poly.entity_id
_entity_poly.type
_entity_poly.pdbx_seq_one_letter_code
_entity_poly.pdbx_strand_id
1 'polypeptide(L)'
;GQFWEKSLEVATMIDVGARSGFVATWYAAPHMVKQDKGLVIFTSSPGSMHYCMGPSYGAHKAAVDKMAFDMGVDFADAGANVASVSVWMGSLTTERLLGMMEQMPALKAGLEGTLESAGYTGHLAWAMYNDPEMFAKFNGKTIIGAEVGKEYGITDIDGKFPPSVRDGTGASPPQYFPYK
;
A
#
# COMPACT_ATOMS: atom_id res chain seq x y z
N GLY A 1 -21.12 7.73 -12.64
CA GLY A 1 -22.02 6.66 -13.10
C GLY A 1 -21.65 5.32 -12.55
N GLN A 2 -22.50 4.32 -12.75
CA GLN A 2 -22.29 2.94 -12.30
C GLN A 2 -21.14 2.30 -13.08
N PHE A 3 -20.58 1.18 -12.60
CA PHE A 3 -19.41 0.57 -13.25
C PHE A 3 -19.68 0.10 -14.69
N TRP A 4 -20.91 -0.32 -15.00
CA TRP A 4 -21.33 -0.74 -16.35
C TRP A 4 -21.59 0.42 -17.31
N GLU A 5 -21.59 1.66 -16.83
CA GLU A 5 -21.71 2.89 -17.62
C GLU A 5 -20.35 3.52 -17.96
N LYS A 6 -19.27 3.01 -17.33
CA LYS A 6 -17.90 3.50 -17.56
C LYS A 6 -17.27 2.77 -18.74
N SER A 7 -16.26 3.39 -19.35
CA SER A 7 -15.45 2.71 -20.36
C SER A 7 -14.81 1.45 -19.77
N LEU A 8 -14.74 0.37 -20.57
CA LEU A 8 -14.05 -0.87 -20.19
C LEU A 8 -12.54 -0.65 -19.90
N GLU A 9 -11.98 0.46 -20.36
CA GLU A 9 -10.60 0.86 -20.05
C GLU A 9 -10.30 0.93 -18.56
N VAL A 10 -11.32 1.13 -17.70
CA VAL A 10 -11.11 1.09 -16.23
C VAL A 10 -10.60 -0.27 -15.75
N ALA A 11 -10.77 -1.34 -16.53
CA ALA A 11 -10.22 -2.66 -16.21
C ALA A 11 -8.68 -2.69 -16.21
N THR A 12 -8.03 -1.78 -16.96
CA THR A 12 -6.56 -1.66 -16.96
C THR A 12 -5.98 -1.33 -15.60
N MET A 13 -6.79 -0.82 -14.65
CA MET A 13 -6.35 -0.65 -13.26
C MET A 13 -5.90 -1.96 -12.62
N ILE A 14 -6.50 -3.08 -13.00
CA ILE A 14 -6.12 -4.41 -12.47
C ILE A 14 -4.77 -4.83 -13.05
N ASP A 15 -4.57 -4.63 -14.34
CA ASP A 15 -3.29 -4.97 -15.00
C ASP A 15 -2.15 -4.09 -14.47
N VAL A 16 -2.36 -2.78 -14.42
CA VAL A 16 -1.33 -1.84 -13.95
C VAL A 16 -1.15 -1.95 -12.43
N GLY A 17 -2.22 -2.12 -11.67
CA GLY A 17 -2.15 -2.09 -10.20
C GLY A 17 -1.74 -3.43 -9.57
N ALA A 18 -2.19 -4.55 -10.12
CA ALA A 18 -1.95 -5.88 -9.55
C ALA A 18 -0.94 -6.71 -10.37
N ARG A 19 -1.23 -6.94 -11.65
CA ARG A 19 -0.37 -7.79 -12.48
C ARG A 19 1.06 -7.26 -12.59
N SER A 20 1.25 -5.95 -12.72
CA SER A 20 2.59 -5.36 -12.82
C SER A 20 3.41 -5.60 -11.55
N GLY A 21 2.78 -5.46 -10.37
CA GLY A 21 3.40 -5.72 -9.08
C GLY A 21 3.84 -7.18 -8.93
N PHE A 22 2.98 -8.13 -9.33
CA PHE A 22 3.32 -9.54 -9.36
C PHE A 22 4.53 -9.82 -10.26
N VAL A 23 4.51 -9.31 -11.49
CA VAL A 23 5.60 -9.52 -12.48
C VAL A 23 6.91 -8.93 -11.98
N ALA A 24 6.89 -7.71 -11.44
CA ALA A 24 8.09 -7.08 -10.89
C ALA A 24 8.68 -7.89 -9.74
N THR A 25 7.82 -8.36 -8.82
CA THR A 25 8.26 -9.18 -7.68
C THR A 25 8.78 -10.54 -8.13
N TRP A 26 8.15 -11.16 -9.14
CA TRP A 26 8.60 -12.44 -9.68
C TRP A 26 10.05 -12.39 -10.18
N TYR A 27 10.44 -11.29 -10.85
CA TYR A 27 11.83 -11.08 -11.28
C TYR A 27 12.77 -10.70 -10.13
N ALA A 28 12.32 -9.94 -9.15
CA ALA A 28 13.15 -9.46 -8.06
C ALA A 28 13.38 -10.51 -6.96
N ALA A 29 12.37 -11.33 -6.66
CA ALA A 29 12.38 -12.28 -5.55
C ALA A 29 13.57 -13.25 -5.55
N PRO A 30 13.98 -13.89 -6.67
CA PRO A 30 15.14 -14.78 -6.68
C PRO A 30 16.44 -14.10 -6.23
N HIS A 31 16.60 -12.81 -6.56
CA HIS A 31 17.77 -12.03 -6.15
C HIS A 31 17.73 -11.70 -4.66
N MET A 32 16.57 -11.33 -4.14
CA MET A 32 16.38 -11.06 -2.72
C MET A 32 16.59 -12.31 -1.87
N VAL A 33 16.04 -13.45 -2.28
CA VAL A 33 16.22 -14.73 -1.60
C VAL A 33 17.71 -15.15 -1.60
N LYS A 34 18.39 -15.00 -2.73
CA LYS A 34 19.83 -15.35 -2.82
C LYS A 34 20.72 -14.50 -1.89
N GLN A 35 20.39 -13.23 -1.71
CA GLN A 35 21.14 -12.34 -0.80
C GLN A 35 20.66 -12.43 0.65
N ASP A 36 19.63 -13.21 0.92
CA ASP A 36 18.94 -13.36 2.21
C ASP A 36 18.54 -12.03 2.85
N LYS A 37 18.15 -11.08 2.03
CA LYS A 37 17.63 -9.77 2.46
C LYS A 37 16.81 -9.14 1.37
N GLY A 38 15.59 -8.70 1.70
CA GLY A 38 14.71 -7.99 0.77
C GLY A 38 13.44 -7.49 1.42
N LEU A 39 12.85 -6.45 0.83
CA LEU A 39 11.56 -5.95 1.23
C LEU A 39 10.75 -5.60 -0.02
N VAL A 40 9.63 -6.29 -0.19
CA VAL A 40 8.63 -6.00 -1.22
C VAL A 40 7.52 -5.16 -0.58
N ILE A 41 7.29 -3.99 -1.10
CA ILE A 41 6.23 -3.08 -0.62
C ILE A 41 5.21 -2.87 -1.73
N PHE A 42 3.96 -3.22 -1.46
CA PHE A 42 2.82 -2.83 -2.28
C PHE A 42 2.13 -1.63 -1.65
N THR A 43 1.90 -0.57 -2.41
CA THR A 43 1.08 0.54 -1.97
C THR A 43 -0.39 0.24 -2.18
N SER A 44 -1.17 0.27 -1.11
CA SER A 44 -2.59 -0.03 -1.10
C SER A 44 -3.40 1.07 -0.40
N SER A 45 -4.65 0.78 -0.11
CA SER A 45 -5.56 1.72 0.55
C SER A 45 -6.76 1.00 1.17
N PRO A 46 -7.54 1.67 2.04
CA PRO A 46 -8.82 1.14 2.53
C PRO A 46 -9.79 0.69 1.43
N GLY A 47 -9.58 1.13 0.19
CA GLY A 47 -10.37 0.69 -0.96
C GLY A 47 -10.34 -0.82 -1.24
N SER A 48 -9.41 -1.56 -0.64
CA SER A 48 -9.41 -3.04 -0.67
C SER A 48 -10.55 -3.66 0.16
N MET A 49 -11.04 -2.95 1.17
CA MET A 49 -12.06 -3.43 2.12
C MET A 49 -13.37 -2.62 2.06
N HIS A 50 -13.30 -1.37 1.62
CA HIS A 50 -14.42 -0.45 1.55
C HIS A 50 -14.65 0.00 0.11
N TYR A 51 -15.90 0.31 -0.24
CA TYR A 51 -16.18 0.87 -1.56
C TYR A 51 -15.50 2.23 -1.74
N CYS A 52 -14.56 2.27 -2.68
CA CYS A 52 -13.83 3.47 -3.04
C CYS A 52 -13.50 3.43 -4.54
N MET A 53 -13.81 4.48 -5.28
CA MET A 53 -13.46 4.67 -6.69
C MET A 53 -14.00 3.62 -7.67
N GLY A 54 -14.71 2.60 -7.20
CA GLY A 54 -15.37 1.57 -8.01
C GLY A 54 -14.69 0.20 -7.98
N PRO A 55 -15.32 -0.82 -8.63
CA PRO A 55 -14.91 -2.22 -8.51
C PRO A 55 -13.48 -2.52 -8.98
N SER A 56 -13.03 -1.91 -10.08
CA SER A 56 -11.66 -2.15 -10.60
C SER A 56 -10.58 -1.65 -9.63
N TYR A 57 -10.84 -0.53 -8.97
CA TYR A 57 -9.93 -0.01 -7.94
C TYR A 57 -9.91 -0.92 -6.71
N GLY A 58 -11.09 -1.26 -6.19
CA GLY A 58 -11.20 -2.16 -5.04
C GLY A 58 -10.56 -3.53 -5.31
N ALA A 59 -10.84 -4.10 -6.49
CA ALA A 59 -10.28 -5.39 -6.88
C ALA A 59 -8.73 -5.37 -6.91
N HIS A 60 -8.12 -4.35 -7.53
CA HIS A 60 -6.66 -4.30 -7.56
C HIS A 60 -6.04 -4.05 -6.18
N LYS A 61 -6.66 -3.22 -5.32
CA LYS A 61 -6.17 -3.00 -3.95
C LYS A 61 -6.30 -4.26 -3.09
N ALA A 62 -7.40 -4.98 -3.19
CA ALA A 62 -7.56 -6.28 -2.54
C ALA A 62 -6.55 -7.32 -3.05
N ALA A 63 -6.27 -7.31 -4.36
CA ALA A 63 -5.28 -8.21 -4.95
C ALA A 63 -3.87 -7.95 -4.40
N VAL A 64 -3.42 -6.71 -4.27
CA VAL A 64 -2.07 -6.42 -3.74
C VAL A 64 -1.96 -6.71 -2.26
N ASP A 65 -3.03 -6.48 -1.47
CA ASP A 65 -3.06 -6.88 -0.06
C ASP A 65 -2.92 -8.40 0.08
N LYS A 66 -3.66 -9.17 -0.73
CA LYS A 66 -3.57 -10.63 -0.72
C LYS A 66 -2.24 -11.15 -1.25
N MET A 67 -1.70 -10.55 -2.32
CA MET A 67 -0.37 -10.92 -2.85
C MET A 67 0.74 -10.70 -1.82
N ALA A 68 0.69 -9.60 -1.06
CA ALA A 68 1.66 -9.35 -0.01
C ALA A 68 1.68 -10.47 1.02
N PHE A 69 0.49 -10.95 1.41
CA PHE A 69 0.37 -12.08 2.34
C PHE A 69 0.89 -13.38 1.74
N ASP A 70 0.43 -13.76 0.54
CA ASP A 70 0.79 -15.04 -0.07
C ASP A 70 2.30 -15.13 -0.39
N MET A 71 2.89 -14.06 -0.92
CA MET A 71 4.34 -13.97 -1.14
C MET A 71 5.11 -14.03 0.18
N GLY A 72 4.55 -13.46 1.25
CA GLY A 72 5.11 -13.56 2.60
C GLY A 72 5.15 -15.00 3.12
N VAL A 73 4.11 -15.81 2.81
CA VAL A 73 4.11 -17.24 3.12
C VAL A 73 5.19 -17.97 2.34
N ASP A 74 5.31 -17.72 1.03
CA ASP A 74 6.35 -18.34 0.19
C ASP A 74 7.77 -18.01 0.69
N PHE A 75 8.04 -16.76 1.08
CA PHE A 75 9.32 -16.36 1.65
C PHE A 75 9.60 -17.04 2.99
N ALA A 76 8.60 -17.18 3.85
CA ALA A 76 8.70 -17.88 5.12
C ALA A 76 9.00 -19.39 4.91
N ASP A 77 8.29 -20.03 4.00
CA ASP A 77 8.47 -21.45 3.67
C ASP A 77 9.85 -21.72 3.05
N ALA A 78 10.38 -20.75 2.30
CA ALA A 78 11.75 -20.81 1.77
C ALA A 78 12.83 -20.55 2.84
N GLY A 79 12.45 -20.14 4.05
CA GLY A 79 13.40 -19.76 5.12
C GLY A 79 14.21 -18.51 4.79
N ALA A 80 13.71 -17.65 3.89
CA ALA A 80 14.41 -16.45 3.43
C ALA A 80 14.08 -15.23 4.30
N ASN A 81 15.09 -14.43 4.62
CA ASN A 81 14.90 -13.16 5.33
C ASN A 81 14.44 -12.04 4.37
N VAL A 82 13.34 -12.31 3.66
CA VAL A 82 12.68 -11.40 2.72
C VAL A 82 11.25 -11.18 3.17
N ALA A 83 10.85 -9.94 3.33
CA ALA A 83 9.48 -9.61 3.70
C ALA A 83 8.67 -9.07 2.52
N SER A 84 7.38 -9.41 2.48
CA SER A 84 6.39 -8.82 1.60
C SER A 84 5.30 -8.15 2.42
N VAL A 85 5.01 -6.87 2.15
CA VAL A 85 4.07 -6.08 2.94
C VAL A 85 3.20 -5.22 2.03
N SER A 86 1.93 -5.08 2.36
CA SER A 86 1.06 -4.08 1.76
C SER A 86 0.89 -2.90 2.72
N VAL A 87 1.06 -1.69 2.22
CA VAL A 87 0.99 -0.46 3.02
C VAL A 87 -0.17 0.40 2.53
N TRP A 88 -1.14 0.62 3.40
CA TRP A 88 -2.21 1.58 3.17
C TRP A 88 -1.67 2.98 3.44
N MET A 89 -1.54 3.75 2.37
CA MET A 89 -1.13 5.15 2.42
C MET A 89 -2.34 6.07 2.50
N GLY A 90 -2.14 7.29 3.00
CA GLY A 90 -3.10 8.37 2.88
C GLY A 90 -3.18 8.92 1.46
N SER A 91 -3.72 10.11 1.30
CA SER A 91 -3.83 10.79 0.00
C SER A 91 -2.51 11.47 -0.36
N LEU A 92 -1.74 10.85 -1.26
CA LEU A 92 -0.41 11.35 -1.64
C LEU A 92 -0.51 12.60 -2.53
N THR A 93 0.27 13.64 -2.21
CA THR A 93 0.39 14.88 -2.98
C THR A 93 1.17 14.67 -4.28
N THR A 94 0.62 13.83 -5.16
CA THR A 94 1.15 13.66 -6.52
C THR A 94 0.71 14.82 -7.41
N GLU A 95 1.47 15.10 -8.47
CA GLU A 95 1.10 16.12 -9.47
C GLU A 95 -0.33 15.92 -10.00
N ARG A 96 -0.71 14.67 -10.24
CA ARG A 96 -2.05 14.32 -10.69
C ARG A 96 -3.12 14.70 -9.67
N LEU A 97 -2.92 14.35 -8.39
CA LEU A 97 -3.91 14.68 -7.35
C LEU A 97 -4.01 16.19 -7.17
N LEU A 98 -2.88 16.89 -7.11
CA LEU A 98 -2.85 18.35 -6.98
C LEU A 98 -3.59 19.02 -8.13
N GLY A 99 -3.34 18.61 -9.38
CA GLY A 99 -4.07 19.13 -10.55
C GLY A 99 -5.57 18.84 -10.51
N MET A 100 -5.99 17.68 -9.98
CA MET A 100 -7.42 17.39 -9.77
C MET A 100 -8.04 18.28 -8.68
N MET A 101 -7.33 18.53 -7.60
CA MET A 101 -7.79 19.40 -6.50
C MET A 101 -7.97 20.86 -6.94
N GLU A 102 -7.12 21.35 -7.85
CA GLU A 102 -7.27 22.67 -8.44
C GLU A 102 -8.58 22.81 -9.26
N GLN A 103 -8.96 21.74 -9.95
CA GLN A 103 -10.15 21.71 -10.80
C GLN A 103 -11.43 21.36 -10.02
N MET A 104 -11.31 20.76 -8.84
CA MET A 104 -12.42 20.21 -8.06
C MET A 104 -12.36 20.70 -6.59
N PRO A 105 -12.91 21.87 -6.28
CA PRO A 105 -12.88 22.43 -4.91
C PRO A 105 -13.47 21.52 -3.84
N ALA A 106 -14.50 20.74 -4.17
CA ALA A 106 -15.09 19.77 -3.25
C ALA A 106 -14.12 18.63 -2.90
N LEU A 107 -13.32 18.15 -3.87
CA LEU A 107 -12.27 17.17 -3.63
C LEU A 107 -11.19 17.74 -2.72
N LYS A 108 -10.75 18.98 -2.99
CA LYS A 108 -9.78 19.69 -2.16
C LYS A 108 -10.25 19.78 -0.70
N ALA A 109 -11.47 20.26 -0.48
CA ALA A 109 -12.04 20.37 0.87
C ALA A 109 -12.17 19.01 1.58
N GLY A 110 -12.50 17.94 0.83
CA GLY A 110 -12.64 16.59 1.39
C GLY A 110 -11.30 15.92 1.75
N LEU A 111 -10.19 16.38 1.17
CA LEU A 111 -8.85 15.83 1.43
C LEU A 111 -8.00 16.72 2.34
N GLU A 112 -8.50 17.90 2.70
CA GLU A 112 -7.77 18.82 3.58
C GLU A 112 -7.44 18.15 4.93
N GLY A 113 -6.16 18.22 5.30
CA GLY A 113 -5.66 17.56 6.53
C GLY A 113 -5.42 16.06 6.45
N THR A 114 -5.65 15.42 5.28
CA THR A 114 -5.40 13.97 5.08
C THR A 114 -4.27 13.70 4.08
N LEU A 115 -3.61 14.76 3.61
CA LEU A 115 -2.57 14.65 2.59
C LEU A 115 -1.25 14.18 3.19
N GLU A 116 -0.54 13.37 2.42
CA GLU A 116 0.83 12.93 2.70
C GLU A 116 1.73 13.28 1.52
N SER A 117 3.00 13.58 1.78
CA SER A 117 3.97 13.74 0.69
C SER A 117 4.38 12.40 0.10
N ALA A 118 4.75 12.37 -1.18
CA ALA A 118 5.32 11.18 -1.79
C ALA A 118 6.64 10.75 -1.10
N GLY A 119 7.39 11.70 -0.55
CA GLY A 119 8.62 11.45 0.21
C GLY A 119 8.37 10.65 1.49
N TYR A 120 7.23 10.85 2.14
CA TYR A 120 6.86 10.11 3.34
C TYR A 120 6.86 8.59 3.12
N THR A 121 6.32 8.13 1.98
CA THR A 121 6.38 6.70 1.60
C THR A 121 7.82 6.18 1.53
N GLY A 122 8.75 6.99 1.01
CA GLY A 122 10.17 6.65 0.95
C GLY A 122 10.81 6.52 2.33
N HIS A 123 10.49 7.43 3.25
CA HIS A 123 10.98 7.35 4.64
C HIS A 123 10.46 6.11 5.37
N LEU A 124 9.19 5.76 5.17
CA LEU A 124 8.63 4.52 5.72
C LEU A 124 9.34 3.28 5.16
N ALA A 125 9.52 3.23 3.83
CA ALA A 125 10.22 2.12 3.17
C ALA A 125 11.64 1.94 3.70
N TRP A 126 12.36 3.06 3.88
CA TRP A 126 13.72 3.04 4.44
C TRP A 126 13.75 2.54 5.88
N ALA A 127 12.83 3.02 6.74
CA ALA A 127 12.78 2.60 8.14
C ALA A 127 12.44 1.11 8.26
N MET A 128 11.43 0.62 7.52
CA MET A 128 11.06 -0.79 7.50
C MET A 128 12.21 -1.68 7.00
N TYR A 129 12.90 -1.29 5.93
CA TYR A 129 14.01 -2.07 5.37
C TYR A 129 15.22 -2.18 6.30
N ASN A 130 15.45 -1.17 7.13
CA ASN A 130 16.57 -1.14 8.09
C ASN A 130 16.20 -1.65 9.48
N ASP A 131 14.94 -2.02 9.72
CA ASP A 131 14.55 -2.64 10.98
C ASP A 131 15.16 -4.06 11.09
N PRO A 132 15.92 -4.35 12.14
CA PRO A 132 16.47 -5.69 12.35
C PRO A 132 15.39 -6.77 12.50
N GLU A 133 14.17 -6.39 12.88
CA GLU A 133 13.01 -7.28 13.00
C GLU A 133 12.06 -7.17 11.79
N MET A 134 12.53 -6.64 10.65
CA MET A 134 11.74 -6.39 9.43
C MET A 134 10.84 -7.57 9.07
N PHE A 135 11.41 -8.77 9.02
CA PHE A 135 10.66 -9.98 8.66
C PHE A 135 9.53 -10.25 9.66
N ALA A 136 9.83 -10.27 10.95
CA ALA A 136 8.85 -10.58 12.00
C ALA A 136 7.73 -9.52 12.08
N LYS A 137 8.08 -8.26 11.86
CA LYS A 137 7.14 -7.14 11.96
C LYS A 137 6.25 -7.00 10.75
N PHE A 138 6.76 -7.22 9.54
CA PHE A 138 6.08 -6.80 8.31
C PHE A 138 5.71 -7.93 7.36
N ASN A 139 6.38 -9.08 7.41
CA ASN A 139 6.15 -10.14 6.43
C ASN A 139 4.70 -10.63 6.42
N GLY A 140 4.10 -10.64 5.25
CA GLY A 140 2.73 -11.11 5.01
C GLY A 140 1.63 -10.19 5.57
N LYS A 141 1.96 -8.96 5.97
CA LYS A 141 0.98 -8.06 6.60
C LYS A 141 0.47 -6.98 5.66
N THR A 142 -0.73 -6.53 5.95
CA THR A 142 -1.26 -5.24 5.48
C THR A 142 -1.25 -4.27 6.66
N ILE A 143 -0.59 -3.14 6.50
CA ILE A 143 -0.35 -2.14 7.55
C ILE A 143 -0.81 -0.75 7.11
N ILE A 144 -0.97 0.17 8.06
CA ILE A 144 -1.28 1.58 7.77
C ILE A 144 0.01 2.40 7.91
N GLY A 145 0.42 3.07 6.83
CA GLY A 145 1.68 3.82 6.77
C GLY A 145 1.81 4.88 7.85
N ALA A 146 0.76 5.66 8.09
CA ALA A 146 0.75 6.69 9.14
C ALA A 146 0.94 6.11 10.56
N GLU A 147 0.40 4.91 10.83
CA GLU A 147 0.56 4.25 12.14
C GLU A 147 2.00 3.76 12.32
N VAL A 148 2.59 3.16 11.28
CA VAL A 148 4.01 2.78 11.27
C VAL A 148 4.91 4.00 11.40
N GLY A 149 4.64 5.07 10.67
CA GLY A 149 5.42 6.30 10.79
C GLY A 149 5.40 6.87 12.19
N LYS A 150 4.25 6.83 12.88
CA LYS A 150 4.14 7.26 14.26
C LYS A 150 4.96 6.37 15.20
N GLU A 151 4.96 5.04 15.00
CA GLU A 151 5.76 4.09 15.77
C GLU A 151 7.27 4.37 15.61
N TYR A 152 7.72 4.68 14.40
CA TYR A 152 9.13 4.97 14.10
C TYR A 152 9.52 6.46 14.33
N GLY A 153 8.59 7.30 14.76
CA GLY A 153 8.85 8.75 14.95
C GLY A 153 9.08 9.50 13.64
N ILE A 154 8.57 8.99 12.51
CA ILE A 154 8.74 9.59 11.18
C ILE A 154 7.62 10.59 10.95
N THR A 155 7.97 11.85 10.80
CA THR A 155 7.06 12.92 10.38
C THR A 155 7.16 13.15 8.87
N ASP A 156 6.12 13.76 8.30
CA ASP A 156 6.17 14.23 6.93
C ASP A 156 7.02 15.52 6.81
N ILE A 157 7.18 16.02 5.60
CA ILE A 157 8.02 17.21 5.29
C ILE A 157 7.61 18.48 6.04
N ASP A 158 6.36 18.56 6.50
CA ASP A 158 5.84 19.66 7.33
C ASP A 158 6.12 19.49 8.84
N GLY A 159 6.82 18.43 9.22
CA GLY A 159 7.15 18.10 10.61
C GLY A 159 6.01 17.48 11.41
N LYS A 160 4.89 17.10 10.77
CA LYS A 160 3.74 16.49 11.43
C LYS A 160 3.62 15.01 11.10
N PHE A 161 2.97 14.27 11.97
CA PHE A 161 2.53 12.91 11.67
C PHE A 161 1.28 12.98 10.79
N PRO A 162 1.26 12.32 9.63
CA PRO A 162 0.04 12.18 8.86
C PRO A 162 -1.05 11.46 9.67
N PRO A 163 -2.34 11.82 9.50
CA PRO A 163 -3.43 11.13 10.16
C PRO A 163 -3.59 9.70 9.64
N SER A 164 -3.98 8.79 10.52
CA SER A 164 -4.29 7.42 10.07
C SER A 164 -5.54 7.42 9.18
N VAL A 165 -5.48 6.65 8.09
CA VAL A 165 -6.68 6.41 7.26
C VAL A 165 -7.81 5.74 8.05
N ARG A 166 -7.48 5.10 9.17
CA ARG A 166 -8.44 4.53 10.11
C ARG A 166 -9.30 5.61 10.78
N ASP A 167 -8.70 6.74 11.14
CA ASP A 167 -9.40 7.82 11.85
C ASP A 167 -10.55 8.39 11.02
N GLY A 168 -10.36 8.51 9.70
CA GLY A 168 -11.38 9.03 8.80
C GLY A 168 -12.39 8.00 8.29
N THR A 169 -12.02 6.72 8.24
CA THR A 169 -12.83 5.68 7.58
C THR A 169 -13.33 4.59 8.53
N GLY A 170 -12.75 4.47 9.73
CA GLY A 170 -12.94 3.30 10.61
C GLY A 170 -12.37 2.01 10.03
N ALA A 171 -11.68 2.07 8.89
CA ALA A 171 -11.18 0.91 8.18
C ALA A 171 -10.05 0.22 8.95
N SER A 172 -10.05 -1.10 8.92
CA SER A 172 -8.97 -1.92 9.43
C SER A 172 -8.41 -2.78 8.31
N PRO A 173 -7.07 -2.93 8.23
CA PRO A 173 -6.45 -3.82 7.28
C PRO A 173 -6.99 -5.25 7.37
N PRO A 174 -7.07 -5.98 6.25
CA PRO A 174 -7.51 -7.36 6.24
C PRO A 174 -6.52 -8.25 7.02
N GLN A 175 -7.04 -9.31 7.62
CA GLN A 175 -6.23 -10.38 8.20
C GLN A 175 -6.39 -11.64 7.35
N TYR A 176 -5.27 -12.20 6.94
CA TYR A 176 -5.21 -13.43 6.16
C TYR A 176 -4.58 -14.54 7.00
N PHE A 177 -4.92 -15.77 6.69
CA PHE A 177 -4.42 -16.94 7.38
C PHE A 177 -3.90 -17.96 6.37
N PRO A 178 -2.75 -18.61 6.61
CA PRO A 178 -2.27 -19.66 5.73
C PRO A 178 -3.24 -20.85 5.77
N TYR A 179 -3.44 -21.47 4.63
CA TYR A 179 -4.17 -22.74 4.56
C TYR A 179 -3.27 -23.82 5.15
N LYS A 180 -3.76 -24.48 6.20
CA LYS A 180 -3.07 -25.59 6.87
C LYS A 180 -3.61 -26.93 6.38
#